data_fa970fcfa41d9a5323ea18be4c5d5ba6
#
_entry.id   fa970fcfa41d9a5323ea18be4c5d5ba6
#
_cell.length_a   1.000
_cell.length_b   1.000
_cell.length_c   1.000
_cell.angle_alpha   90.00
_cell.angle_beta   90.00
_cell.angle_gamma   90.00
#
_symmetry.space_group_name_H-M   'P 1'
#
loop_
_entity.id
_entity.type
_entity.pdbx_description
1 polymer ?
#
loop_
_entity_poly.entity_id
_entity_poly.type
_entity_poly.pdbx_seq_one_letter_code
_entity_poly.pdbx_strand_id
1 'polypeptide(L)'
;EIAVMFTEEGVNGAHQDPQYNVLYRNINMIRSFVDAAESKKIMAFGEMAQIDGAHNANATARDAWKVMPELLVQHAINSRMSERIGIRPDLICLSTVPPAAPPSPDLKLNLPYALALREFFDKYKMRAQMNTKYMDSSTREATVTHVLNLLISRLTSADIQSTITPDEGRNVPWHVYNIEALD
;
A
#
# COMPACT_ATOMS: atom_id res chain seq x y z
N GLU A 1 -7.46 19.66 -3.87
CA GLU A 1 -8.19 20.12 -2.67
C GLU A 1 -7.82 19.31 -1.44
N ILE A 2 -7.98 17.96 -1.47
CA ILE A 2 -7.69 17.08 -0.30
C ILE A 2 -6.25 17.23 0.18
N ALA A 3 -5.26 17.29 -0.70
CA ALA A 3 -3.86 17.46 -0.32
C ALA A 3 -3.60 18.81 0.40
N VAL A 4 -4.31 19.87 0.03
CA VAL A 4 -4.25 21.16 0.72
C VAL A 4 -4.80 21.02 2.14
N MET A 5 -6.00 20.45 2.27
CA MET A 5 -6.62 20.23 3.58
C MET A 5 -5.74 19.37 4.49
N PHE A 6 -5.13 18.32 3.96
CA PHE A 6 -4.21 17.47 4.73
C PHE A 6 -2.98 18.23 5.20
N THR A 7 -2.44 19.13 4.36
CA THR A 7 -1.29 19.97 4.73
C THR A 7 -1.67 20.96 5.82
N GLU A 8 -2.84 21.60 5.70
CA GLU A 8 -3.36 22.55 6.69
C GLU A 8 -3.63 21.89 8.04
N GLU A 9 -4.11 20.64 8.04
CA GLU A 9 -4.39 19.87 9.26
C GLU A 9 -3.15 19.14 9.81
N GLY A 10 -1.99 19.28 9.20
CA GLY A 10 -0.74 18.68 9.67
C GLY A 10 -0.67 17.17 9.51
N VAL A 11 -1.32 16.61 8.48
CA VAL A 11 -1.27 15.17 8.19
C VAL A 11 0.12 14.79 7.68
N ASN A 12 0.74 13.79 8.29
CA ASN A 12 2.13 13.40 8.00
C ASN A 12 2.31 12.54 6.75
N GLY A 13 1.26 11.96 6.22
CA GLY A 13 1.34 11.11 5.03
C GLY A 13 0.00 10.86 4.38
N ALA A 14 -0.02 10.66 3.09
CA ALA A 14 -1.22 10.35 2.33
C ALA A 14 -1.00 9.25 1.30
N HIS A 15 -2.03 8.47 1.11
CA HIS A 15 -2.07 7.38 0.15
C HIS A 15 -2.57 7.88 -1.20
N GLN A 16 -1.85 7.59 -2.28
CA GLN A 16 -2.23 8.00 -3.63
C GLN A 16 -2.10 6.86 -4.63
N ASP A 17 -3.19 6.61 -5.34
CA ASP A 17 -3.32 5.52 -6.31
C ASP A 17 -3.83 6.05 -7.65
N PRO A 18 -3.01 6.73 -8.47
CA PRO A 18 -3.47 7.25 -9.75
C PRO A 18 -3.97 6.14 -10.69
N GLN A 19 -3.38 4.95 -10.60
CA GLN A 19 -3.79 3.78 -11.37
C GLN A 19 -5.20 3.29 -10.99
N TYR A 20 -5.56 3.38 -9.72
CA TYR A 20 -6.88 3.02 -9.24
C TYR A 20 -7.99 3.82 -9.92
N ASN A 21 -7.77 5.11 -10.07
CA ASN A 21 -8.72 5.98 -10.74
C ASN A 21 -8.96 5.59 -12.19
N VAL A 22 -7.91 5.16 -12.88
CA VAL A 22 -8.00 4.69 -14.28
C VAL A 22 -8.76 3.37 -14.35
N LEU A 23 -8.37 2.40 -13.52
CA LEU A 23 -8.87 1.02 -13.59
C LEU A 23 -10.29 0.87 -13.02
N TYR A 24 -10.61 1.58 -11.95
CA TYR A 24 -11.89 1.44 -11.24
C TYR A 24 -12.90 2.51 -11.53
N ARG A 25 -12.43 3.73 -11.74
CA ARG A 25 -13.30 4.89 -11.88
C ARG A 25 -13.48 5.29 -13.34
N ASN A 26 -12.85 4.57 -14.25
CA ASN A 26 -12.86 4.89 -15.68
C ASN A 26 -12.49 6.36 -15.96
N ILE A 27 -11.62 6.93 -15.15
CA ILE A 27 -11.10 8.27 -15.31
C ILE A 27 -10.01 8.25 -16.37
N ASN A 28 -9.96 9.30 -17.19
CA ASN A 28 -8.91 9.45 -18.18
C ASN A 28 -7.52 9.35 -17.53
N MET A 29 -6.65 8.52 -18.10
CA MET A 29 -5.33 8.22 -17.55
C MET A 29 -4.47 9.48 -17.41
N ILE A 30 -4.41 10.31 -18.45
CA ILE A 30 -3.63 11.55 -18.45
C ILE A 30 -4.12 12.47 -17.34
N ARG A 31 -5.42 12.65 -17.23
CA ARG A 31 -6.04 13.46 -16.19
C ARG A 31 -5.69 12.95 -14.79
N SER A 32 -5.78 11.65 -14.57
CA SER A 32 -5.45 11.04 -13.27
C SER A 32 -4.00 11.28 -12.86
N PHE A 33 -3.07 11.14 -13.80
CA PHE A 33 -1.65 11.38 -13.52
C PHE A 33 -1.34 12.88 -13.33
N VAL A 34 -2.00 13.78 -14.07
CA VAL A 34 -1.84 15.23 -13.88
C VAL A 34 -2.36 15.63 -12.49
N ASP A 35 -3.54 15.18 -12.10
CA ASP A 35 -4.12 15.48 -10.79
C ASP A 35 -3.25 14.91 -9.65
N ALA A 36 -2.70 13.71 -9.83
CA ALA A 36 -1.77 13.12 -8.88
C ALA A 36 -0.46 13.93 -8.79
N ALA A 37 0.07 14.41 -9.91
CA ALA A 37 1.27 15.24 -9.94
C ALA A 37 1.06 16.57 -9.21
N GLU A 38 -0.07 17.25 -9.45
CA GLU A 38 -0.39 18.49 -8.74
C GLU A 38 -0.59 18.27 -7.24
N SER A 39 -1.26 17.20 -6.86
CA SER A 39 -1.41 16.80 -5.46
C SER A 39 -0.05 16.54 -4.80
N LYS A 40 0.86 15.86 -5.48
CA LYS A 40 2.21 15.56 -4.98
C LYS A 40 3.07 16.81 -4.80
N LYS A 41 2.90 17.87 -5.59
CA LYS A 41 3.58 19.15 -5.37
C LYS A 41 3.21 19.77 -4.02
N ILE A 42 1.93 19.70 -3.68
CA ILE A 42 1.43 20.18 -2.37
C ILE A 42 1.99 19.31 -1.24
N MET A 43 1.98 18.00 -1.42
CA MET A 43 2.57 17.06 -0.45
C MET A 43 4.07 17.30 -0.24
N ALA A 44 4.81 17.57 -1.31
CA ALA A 44 6.24 17.90 -1.24
C ALA A 44 6.47 19.20 -0.46
N PHE A 45 5.64 20.22 -0.68
CA PHE A 45 5.70 21.48 0.07
C PHE A 45 5.40 21.28 1.56
N GLY A 46 4.42 20.46 1.90
CA GLY A 46 4.05 20.12 3.28
C GLY A 46 4.92 19.05 3.94
N GLU A 47 6.00 18.62 3.29
CA GLU A 47 6.85 17.50 3.76
C GLU A 47 6.07 16.23 4.11
N MET A 48 4.99 15.99 3.40
CA MET A 48 4.07 14.87 3.64
C MET A 48 4.59 13.59 2.96
N ALA A 49 4.59 12.48 3.68
CA ALA A 49 4.96 11.20 3.11
C ALA A 49 3.96 10.74 2.04
N GLN A 50 4.49 10.32 0.91
CA GLN A 50 3.72 9.70 -0.17
C GLN A 50 3.71 8.19 0.02
N ILE A 51 2.55 7.62 0.32
CA ILE A 51 2.37 6.17 0.38
C ILE A 51 1.84 5.70 -0.97
N ASP A 52 2.59 4.83 -1.62
CA ASP A 52 2.17 4.24 -2.89
C ASP A 52 1.17 3.11 -2.64
N GLY A 53 0.05 3.21 -3.30
CA GLY A 53 -1.06 2.28 -3.17
C GLY A 53 -1.23 1.31 -4.33
N ALA A 54 -0.17 0.83 -4.93
CA ALA A 54 -0.25 -0.16 -6.02
C ALA A 54 -1.12 -1.40 -5.69
N HIS A 55 -1.39 -1.64 -4.40
CA HIS A 55 -2.29 -2.71 -3.94
C HIS A 55 -3.70 -2.64 -4.53
N ASN A 56 -4.18 -1.48 -4.95
CA ASN A 56 -5.49 -1.37 -5.58
C ASN A 56 -5.56 -2.09 -6.94
N ALA A 57 -4.42 -2.35 -7.57
CA ALA A 57 -4.36 -3.24 -8.73
C ALA A 57 -4.78 -4.68 -8.37
N ASN A 58 -4.55 -5.13 -7.14
CA ASN A 58 -5.00 -6.44 -6.68
C ASN A 58 -6.51 -6.58 -6.65
N ALA A 59 -7.19 -5.56 -6.23
CA ALA A 59 -8.64 -5.59 -6.14
C ALA A 59 -9.30 -5.59 -7.53
N THR A 60 -8.63 -5.05 -8.56
CA THR A 60 -9.12 -5.05 -9.97
C THR A 60 -8.68 -6.27 -10.75
N ALA A 61 -7.46 -6.72 -10.54
CA ALA A 61 -6.92 -7.88 -11.23
C ALA A 61 -7.08 -9.10 -10.32
N ARG A 62 -8.10 -9.91 -10.57
CA ARG A 62 -8.34 -11.16 -9.83
C ARG A 62 -7.12 -12.08 -9.74
N ASP A 63 -6.20 -11.92 -10.69
CA ASP A 63 -4.96 -12.68 -10.79
C ASP A 63 -3.72 -11.78 -10.57
N ALA A 64 -3.77 -10.84 -9.64
CA ALA A 64 -2.68 -9.89 -9.38
C ALA A 64 -1.33 -10.58 -9.10
N TRP A 65 -1.36 -11.78 -8.52
CA TRP A 65 -0.17 -12.60 -8.32
C TRP A 65 0.53 -13.04 -9.62
N LYS A 66 -0.19 -13.02 -10.76
CA LYS A 66 0.39 -13.28 -12.08
C LYS A 66 1.08 -12.06 -12.68
N VAL A 67 0.77 -10.88 -12.20
CA VAL A 67 1.25 -9.59 -12.72
C VAL A 67 2.15 -8.86 -11.70
N MET A 68 2.83 -9.60 -10.85
CA MET A 68 3.76 -9.02 -9.87
C MET A 68 4.86 -8.16 -10.50
N PRO A 69 5.46 -8.51 -11.63
CA PRO A 69 6.44 -7.64 -12.30
C PRO A 69 5.85 -6.29 -12.71
N GLU A 70 4.61 -6.27 -13.19
CA GLU A 70 3.91 -5.04 -13.57
C GLU A 70 3.62 -4.16 -12.36
N LEU A 71 3.36 -4.76 -11.19
CA LEU A 71 3.21 -4.01 -9.93
C LEU A 71 4.54 -3.35 -9.53
N LEU A 72 5.66 -4.01 -9.70
CA LEU A 72 6.98 -3.41 -9.49
C LEU A 72 7.26 -2.26 -10.45
N VAL A 73 6.84 -2.37 -11.71
CA VAL A 73 6.91 -1.27 -12.69
C VAL A 73 6.03 -0.09 -12.25
N GLN A 74 4.85 -0.34 -11.71
CA GLN A 74 3.99 0.72 -11.16
C GLN A 74 4.68 1.46 -10.00
N HIS A 75 5.32 0.74 -9.09
CA HIS A 75 6.13 1.36 -8.02
C HIS A 75 7.25 2.23 -8.59
N ALA A 76 7.95 1.75 -9.62
CA ALA A 76 9.01 2.51 -10.27
C ALA A 76 8.48 3.82 -10.90
N ILE A 77 7.34 3.76 -11.58
CA ILE A 77 6.71 4.95 -12.19
C ILE A 77 6.29 5.95 -11.11
N ASN A 78 5.59 5.48 -10.07
CA ASN A 78 5.08 6.35 -9.00
C ASN A 78 6.20 7.00 -8.19
N SER A 79 7.20 6.22 -7.79
CA SER A 79 8.34 6.75 -7.04
C SER A 79 9.14 7.76 -7.87
N ARG A 80 9.38 7.46 -9.16
CA ARG A 80 10.07 8.37 -10.05
C ARG A 80 9.30 9.66 -10.31
N MET A 81 7.98 9.57 -10.43
CA MET A 81 7.12 10.76 -10.53
C MET A 81 7.22 11.61 -9.25
N SER A 82 7.17 10.98 -8.10
CA SER A 82 7.25 11.65 -6.80
C SER A 82 8.59 12.40 -6.63
N GLU A 83 9.71 11.76 -6.95
CA GLU A 83 11.03 12.41 -6.92
C GLU A 83 11.13 13.62 -7.88
N ARG A 84 10.64 13.45 -9.11
CA ARG A 84 10.67 14.55 -10.11
C ARG A 84 9.85 15.76 -9.69
N ILE A 85 8.84 15.56 -8.88
CA ILE A 85 7.98 16.62 -8.35
C ILE A 85 8.59 17.27 -7.12
N GLY A 86 9.58 16.65 -6.47
CA GLY A 86 10.30 17.20 -5.33
C GLY A 86 10.02 16.51 -4.00
N ILE A 87 9.31 15.37 -3.99
CA ILE A 87 9.20 14.57 -2.77
C ILE A 87 10.53 13.89 -2.50
N ARG A 88 11.07 14.07 -1.30
CA ARG A 88 12.33 13.46 -0.90
C ARG A 88 12.19 11.92 -0.86
N PRO A 89 13.24 11.15 -1.20
CA PRO A 89 13.20 9.69 -1.17
C PRO A 89 12.77 9.09 0.18
N ASP A 90 13.18 9.71 1.28
CA ASP A 90 12.82 9.28 2.64
C ASP A 90 11.34 9.52 3.01
N LEU A 91 10.62 10.28 2.18
CA LEU A 91 9.17 10.50 2.29
C LEU A 91 8.38 9.68 1.26
N ILE A 92 9.02 8.86 0.44
CA ILE A 92 8.35 7.94 -0.48
C ILE A 92 8.28 6.56 0.17
N CYS A 93 7.07 6.04 0.30
CA CYS A 93 6.80 4.75 0.89
C CYS A 93 6.08 3.84 -0.11
N LEU A 94 6.70 2.71 -0.43
CA LEU A 94 6.15 1.73 -1.36
C LEU A 94 5.44 0.62 -0.58
N SER A 95 4.17 0.39 -0.88
CA SER A 95 3.42 -0.65 -0.21
C SER A 95 3.73 -2.02 -0.81
N THR A 96 4.04 -3.00 0.06
CA THR A 96 3.93 -4.38 -0.38
C THR A 96 2.49 -4.65 -0.77
N VAL A 97 2.32 -5.31 -1.88
CA VAL A 97 1.00 -5.76 -2.30
C VAL A 97 0.94 -7.25 -2.08
N PRO A 98 0.36 -7.72 -0.96
CA PRO A 98 0.13 -9.14 -0.87
C PRO A 98 -0.77 -9.54 -2.03
N PRO A 99 -0.38 -10.48 -2.88
CA PRO A 99 -1.21 -10.96 -3.97
C PRO A 99 -2.37 -11.81 -3.42
N ALA A 100 -3.15 -11.25 -2.54
CA ALA A 100 -3.99 -11.99 -1.62
C ALA A 100 -5.45 -11.64 -1.65
N ALA A 101 -5.89 -10.82 -2.60
CA ALA A 101 -7.32 -10.77 -2.87
C ALA A 101 -7.78 -12.14 -3.38
N PRO A 102 -8.91 -12.68 -2.94
CA PRO A 102 -9.44 -13.92 -3.53
C PRO A 102 -9.56 -13.80 -5.06
N PRO A 103 -9.15 -14.76 -5.85
CA PRO A 103 -8.69 -16.09 -5.51
C PRO A 103 -7.17 -16.26 -5.42
N SER A 104 -6.46 -15.39 -4.72
CA SER A 104 -5.01 -15.56 -4.59
C SER A 104 -4.69 -16.93 -3.98
N PRO A 105 -3.83 -17.71 -4.63
CA PRO A 105 -3.65 -19.10 -4.25
C PRO A 105 -2.75 -19.28 -3.03
N ASP A 106 -1.85 -18.31 -2.73
CA ASP A 106 -0.77 -18.64 -1.81
C ASP A 106 -0.20 -17.43 -1.06
N LEU A 107 -0.15 -17.55 0.28
CA LEU A 107 0.56 -16.61 1.16
C LEU A 107 2.07 -16.60 0.94
N LYS A 108 2.63 -17.64 0.35
CA LYS A 108 4.07 -17.75 0.08
C LYS A 108 4.60 -16.66 -0.85
N LEU A 109 3.74 -16.04 -1.64
CA LEU A 109 4.13 -14.96 -2.55
C LEU A 109 4.38 -13.62 -1.84
N ASN A 110 3.92 -13.45 -0.61
CA ASN A 110 4.09 -12.20 0.15
C ASN A 110 5.57 -11.92 0.45
N LEU A 111 6.31 -12.92 0.89
CA LEU A 111 7.73 -12.77 1.24
C LEU A 111 8.60 -12.44 0.01
N PRO A 112 8.54 -13.19 -1.10
CA PRO A 112 9.30 -12.86 -2.31
C PRO A 112 9.02 -11.45 -2.82
N TYR A 113 7.76 -11.00 -2.78
CA TYR A 113 7.39 -9.66 -3.21
C TYR A 113 7.98 -8.57 -2.30
N ALA A 114 7.92 -8.75 -1.00
CA ALA A 114 8.51 -7.82 -0.05
C ALA A 114 10.04 -7.75 -0.20
N LEU A 115 10.70 -8.88 -0.43
CA LEU A 115 12.14 -8.94 -0.70
C LEU A 115 12.49 -8.22 -2.00
N ALA A 116 11.72 -8.43 -3.07
CA ALA A 116 11.91 -7.74 -4.35
C ALA A 116 11.77 -6.22 -4.20
N LEU A 117 10.79 -5.73 -3.42
CA LEU A 117 10.67 -4.31 -3.13
C LEU A 117 11.91 -3.75 -2.43
N ARG A 118 12.45 -4.47 -1.44
CA ARG A 118 13.67 -4.05 -0.74
C ARG A 118 14.88 -4.04 -1.66
N GLU A 119 15.01 -5.02 -2.54
CA GLU A 119 16.14 -5.13 -3.45
C GLU A 119 16.11 -4.05 -4.55
N PHE A 120 14.95 -3.81 -5.16
CA PHE A 120 14.84 -2.85 -6.26
C PHE A 120 14.66 -1.41 -5.82
N PHE A 121 14.19 -1.17 -4.61
CA PHE A 121 13.78 0.15 -4.13
C PHE A 121 14.34 0.48 -2.74
N ASP A 122 15.58 0.11 -2.48
CA ASP A 122 16.25 0.21 -1.18
C ASP A 122 16.30 1.62 -0.58
N LYS A 123 16.29 2.65 -1.43
CA LYS A 123 16.30 4.05 -1.01
C LYS A 123 14.97 4.59 -0.49
N TYR A 124 13.87 3.85 -0.68
CA TYR A 124 12.54 4.26 -0.25
C TYR A 124 12.11 3.51 1.01
N LYS A 125 11.13 4.08 1.70
CA LYS A 125 10.43 3.40 2.78
C LYS A 125 9.55 2.29 2.23
N MET A 126 9.28 1.30 3.07
CA MET A 126 8.37 0.20 2.75
C MET A 126 7.23 0.11 3.76
N ARG A 127 6.01 0.09 3.24
CA ARG A 127 4.82 -0.25 4.02
C ARG A 127 4.45 -1.70 3.78
N ALA A 128 4.38 -2.49 4.83
CA ALA A 128 3.84 -3.83 4.76
C ALA A 128 2.31 -3.77 4.78
N GLN A 129 1.70 -4.19 3.66
CA GLN A 129 0.25 -4.34 3.53
C GLN A 129 -0.19 -5.69 4.07
N MET A 130 -1.33 -5.73 4.75
CA MET A 130 -1.90 -6.97 5.26
C MET A 130 -2.59 -7.77 4.17
N ASN A 131 -2.49 -9.09 4.30
CA ASN A 131 -3.23 -10.02 3.47
C ASN A 131 -4.64 -10.21 4.03
N THR A 132 -5.65 -10.02 3.19
CA THR A 132 -7.06 -10.05 3.56
C THR A 132 -7.80 -11.31 3.09
N LYS A 133 -7.06 -12.31 2.62
CA LYS A 133 -7.64 -13.48 1.95
C LYS A 133 -8.69 -14.22 2.78
N TYR A 134 -8.50 -14.31 4.08
CA TYR A 134 -9.34 -15.11 4.97
C TYR A 134 -10.25 -14.29 5.88
N MET A 135 -10.37 -12.98 5.64
CA MET A 135 -11.23 -12.12 6.47
C MET A 135 -12.67 -12.58 6.54
N ASP A 136 -13.22 -13.08 5.43
CA ASP A 136 -14.61 -13.47 5.32
C ASP A 136 -14.88 -14.93 5.70
N SER A 137 -13.86 -15.74 5.88
CA SER A 137 -14.01 -17.19 6.03
C SER A 137 -13.93 -17.64 7.47
N SER A 138 -12.90 -17.26 8.19
CA SER A 138 -12.63 -17.77 9.53
C SER A 138 -11.76 -16.81 10.31
N THR A 139 -12.20 -16.44 11.52
CA THR A 139 -11.42 -15.61 12.45
C THR A 139 -10.08 -16.25 12.77
N ARG A 140 -10.03 -17.58 12.90
CA ARG A 140 -8.78 -18.30 13.16
C ARG A 140 -7.81 -18.16 12.01
N GLU A 141 -8.25 -18.36 10.77
CA GLU A 141 -7.40 -18.22 9.58
C GLU A 141 -6.98 -16.78 9.36
N ALA A 142 -7.86 -15.82 9.62
CA ALA A 142 -7.55 -14.40 9.59
C ALA A 142 -6.44 -14.06 10.60
N THR A 143 -6.53 -14.56 11.84
CA THR A 143 -5.51 -14.36 12.87
C THR A 143 -4.15 -14.96 12.47
N VAL A 144 -4.13 -16.21 11.99
CA VAL A 144 -2.88 -16.85 11.52
C VAL A 144 -2.27 -16.05 10.36
N THR A 145 -3.10 -15.61 9.43
CA THR A 145 -2.65 -14.79 8.30
C THR A 145 -2.04 -13.47 8.78
N HIS A 146 -2.66 -12.83 9.77
CA HIS A 146 -2.15 -11.61 10.39
C HIS A 146 -0.75 -11.82 10.99
N VAL A 147 -0.58 -12.85 11.82
CA VAL A 147 0.72 -13.19 12.43
C VAL A 147 1.78 -13.45 11.37
N LEU A 148 1.46 -14.20 10.31
CA LEU A 148 2.39 -14.45 9.21
C LEU A 148 2.80 -13.16 8.48
N ASN A 149 1.87 -12.25 8.25
CA ASN A 149 2.18 -10.96 7.64
C ASN A 149 3.06 -10.08 8.55
N LEU A 150 2.81 -10.07 9.86
CA LEU A 150 3.67 -9.37 10.82
C LEU A 150 5.10 -9.95 10.80
N LEU A 151 5.23 -11.28 10.76
CA LEU A 151 6.53 -11.93 10.64
C LEU A 151 7.27 -11.51 9.37
N ILE A 152 6.60 -11.51 8.21
CA ILE A 152 7.17 -11.08 6.93
C ILE A 152 7.61 -9.60 7.02
N SER A 153 6.78 -8.75 7.59
CA SER A 153 7.09 -7.34 7.83
C SER A 153 8.38 -7.17 8.65
N ARG A 154 8.52 -7.91 9.73
CA ARG A 154 9.72 -7.87 10.58
C ARG A 154 10.95 -8.41 9.85
N LEU A 155 10.84 -9.52 9.14
CA LEU A 155 11.93 -10.11 8.36
C LEU A 155 12.43 -9.21 7.23
N THR A 156 11.57 -8.41 6.68
CA THR A 156 11.87 -7.48 5.57
C THR A 156 12.08 -6.05 6.03
N SER A 157 12.08 -5.78 7.34
CA SER A 157 12.32 -4.47 7.94
C SER A 157 11.38 -3.38 7.39
N ALA A 158 10.09 -3.65 7.35
CA ALA A 158 9.10 -2.66 6.92
C ALA A 158 9.12 -1.44 7.85
N ASP A 159 9.05 -0.25 7.26
CA ASP A 159 9.03 1.02 8.00
C ASP A 159 7.63 1.33 8.55
N ILE A 160 6.60 0.92 7.84
CA ILE A 160 5.20 1.08 8.23
C ILE A 160 4.50 -0.27 8.15
N GLN A 161 3.77 -0.63 9.19
CA GLN A 161 2.95 -1.82 9.22
C GLN A 161 1.47 -1.45 9.23
N SER A 162 0.73 -1.93 8.22
CA SER A 162 -0.73 -1.92 8.27
C SER A 162 -1.23 -3.07 9.13
N THR A 163 -2.19 -2.79 9.97
CA THR A 163 -2.85 -3.81 10.79
C THR A 163 -4.25 -4.06 10.27
N ILE A 164 -4.67 -5.31 10.27
CA ILE A 164 -6.03 -5.75 10.01
C ILE A 164 -6.40 -6.73 11.12
N THR A 165 -7.37 -6.35 11.92
CA THR A 165 -7.87 -7.25 12.97
C THR A 165 -8.71 -8.36 12.37
N PRO A 166 -8.88 -9.51 13.06
CA PRO A 166 -9.75 -10.58 12.61
C PRO A 166 -11.20 -10.16 12.37
N ASP A 167 -11.63 -9.05 12.97
CA ASP A 167 -12.98 -8.51 12.83
C ASP A 167 -13.13 -7.49 11.69
N GLU A 168 -12.04 -7.12 11.05
CA GLU A 168 -12.11 -6.19 9.94
C GLU A 168 -12.95 -6.76 8.79
N GLY A 169 -13.82 -5.92 8.23
CA GLY A 169 -14.79 -6.35 7.23
C GLY A 169 -16.09 -6.88 7.80
N ARG A 170 -16.14 -7.26 9.09
CA ARG A 170 -17.36 -7.65 9.81
C ARG A 170 -17.87 -6.53 10.70
N ASN A 171 -16.97 -5.86 11.38
CA ASN A 171 -17.24 -4.73 12.27
C ASN A 171 -16.23 -3.62 12.03
N VAL A 172 -16.55 -2.41 12.47
CA VAL A 172 -15.54 -1.33 12.53
C VAL A 172 -14.62 -1.65 13.70
N PRO A 173 -13.32 -1.97 13.45
CA PRO A 173 -12.42 -2.32 14.54
C PRO A 173 -12.15 -1.08 15.42
N TRP A 174 -12.18 -1.28 16.73
CA TRP A 174 -11.78 -0.24 17.66
C TRP A 174 -10.27 -0.07 17.63
N HIS A 175 -9.81 1.14 17.85
CA HIS A 175 -8.38 1.46 17.83
C HIS A 175 -7.57 0.56 18.78
N VAL A 176 -8.10 0.23 19.94
CA VAL A 176 -7.48 -0.66 20.91
C VAL A 176 -7.18 -2.04 20.32
N TYR A 177 -8.06 -2.60 19.50
CA TYR A 177 -7.86 -3.91 18.87
C TYR A 177 -6.72 -3.91 17.84
N ASN A 178 -6.48 -2.76 17.19
CA ASN A 178 -5.34 -2.62 16.31
C ASN A 178 -4.02 -2.62 17.10
N ILE A 179 -4.01 -2.07 18.31
CA ILE A 179 -2.85 -2.08 19.21
C ILE A 179 -2.61 -3.50 19.70
N GLU A 180 -3.62 -4.16 20.23
CA GLU A 180 -3.55 -5.56 20.70
C GLU A 180 -3.09 -6.54 19.60
N ALA A 181 -3.45 -6.26 18.35
CA ALA A 181 -3.04 -7.10 17.22
C ALA A 181 -1.55 -6.98 16.87
N LEU A 182 -0.85 -5.97 17.39
CA LEU A 182 0.58 -5.77 17.18
C LEU A 182 1.45 -6.36 18.30
N ASP A 183 0.88 -6.57 19.49
CA ASP A 183 1.54 -7.13 20.66
C ASP A 183 1.63 -8.68 20.60
#